data_42780c0bd4e19fe6c7b0cb3ff7783f9e
#
_entry.id   42780c0bd4e19fe6c7b0cb3ff7783f9e
#
_cell.length_a   1.000
_cell.length_b   1.000
_cell.length_c   1.000
_cell.angle_alpha   90.00
_cell.angle_beta   90.00
_cell.angle_gamma   90.00
#
_symmetry.space_group_name_H-M   'P 1'
#
loop_
_entity.id
_entity.type
_entity.pdbx_description
1 polymer ?
#
loop_
_entity_poly.entity_id
_entity_poly.type
_entity_poly.pdbx_seq_one_letter_code
_entity_poly.pdbx_strand_id
1 'polypeptide(L)'
;MKLNKRHMSKKHPPELDTKIPVRPKTLVFVSHDSRDADIAEAFANLLSDVSAGTLKSFRSSDKKGNSGIEFGAEWYTSIMSQLEDATDVVALLTARSIDRPWILYEAGVAKGKLETTVLGLALGVPLDKVSTGPFGQFQNCGDDEDSLTRLVMQLLQRNPDASPRETLNKSIFATRRRLAFES
;
A
#
# COMPACT_ATOMS: atom_id res chain seq x y z
N MET A 1 -39.07 -58.85 36.21
CA MET A 1 -37.67 -58.44 36.16
C MET A 1 -37.42 -57.83 34.79
N LYS A 2 -37.49 -56.47 34.66
CA LYS A 2 -37.38 -55.75 33.37
C LYS A 2 -36.00 -55.17 33.30
N LEU A 3 -35.18 -55.61 32.32
CA LEU A 3 -33.87 -55.06 32.03
C LEU A 3 -34.02 -53.73 31.26
N ASN A 4 -33.46 -52.70 31.84
CA ASN A 4 -33.43 -51.35 31.28
C ASN A 4 -32.20 -51.22 30.39
N LYS A 5 -32.37 -51.18 29.06
CA LYS A 5 -31.28 -50.91 28.09
C LYS A 5 -30.96 -49.44 28.10
N ARG A 6 -29.83 -49.06 28.69
CA ARG A 6 -29.28 -47.69 28.60
C ARG A 6 -28.79 -47.45 27.15
N HIS A 7 -29.38 -46.48 26.51
CA HIS A 7 -28.99 -45.98 25.21
C HIS A 7 -27.73 -45.12 25.37
N MET A 8 -26.58 -45.62 24.95
CA MET A 8 -25.33 -44.85 24.89
C MET A 8 -25.34 -43.93 23.68
N SER A 9 -25.58 -42.66 23.92
CA SER A 9 -25.43 -41.59 22.92
C SER A 9 -23.95 -41.41 22.57
N LYS A 10 -23.58 -41.72 21.32
CA LYS A 10 -22.25 -41.44 20.79
C LYS A 10 -22.14 -39.92 20.59
N LYS A 11 -21.42 -39.23 21.48
CA LYS A 11 -20.98 -37.85 21.25
C LYS A 11 -19.97 -37.87 20.13
N HIS A 12 -20.32 -37.21 19.00
CA HIS A 12 -19.35 -36.85 17.96
C HIS A 12 -18.35 -35.84 18.56
N PRO A 13 -17.04 -35.97 18.29
CA PRO A 13 -16.08 -34.96 18.66
C PRO A 13 -16.40 -33.67 17.87
N PRO A 14 -16.16 -32.48 18.45
CA PRO A 14 -16.39 -31.23 17.73
C PRO A 14 -15.48 -31.18 16.52
N GLU A 15 -16.07 -30.93 15.36
CA GLU A 15 -15.36 -30.57 14.13
C GLU A 15 -14.54 -29.32 14.44
N LEU A 16 -13.22 -29.45 14.43
CA LEU A 16 -12.30 -28.32 14.46
C LEU A 16 -12.47 -27.58 13.12
N ASP A 17 -13.23 -26.48 13.16
CA ASP A 17 -13.36 -25.53 12.06
C ASP A 17 -11.98 -24.84 11.87
N THR A 18 -11.06 -25.53 11.18
CA THR A 18 -9.77 -25.00 10.77
C THR A 18 -9.99 -24.03 9.62
N LYS A 19 -10.59 -22.87 9.91
CA LYS A 19 -10.46 -21.72 9.01
C LYS A 19 -8.97 -21.37 8.96
N ILE A 20 -8.32 -21.85 7.90
CA ILE A 20 -6.98 -21.38 7.54
C ILE A 20 -7.09 -19.86 7.45
N PRO A 21 -6.38 -19.09 8.29
CA PRO A 21 -6.44 -17.64 8.19
C PRO A 21 -6.01 -17.25 6.77
N VAL A 22 -6.93 -16.69 5.99
CA VAL A 22 -6.61 -16.10 4.70
C VAL A 22 -5.66 -14.95 5.00
N ARG A 23 -4.38 -15.13 4.67
CA ARG A 23 -3.38 -14.07 4.87
C ARG A 23 -3.80 -12.87 4.03
N PRO A 24 -3.87 -11.67 4.63
CA PRO A 24 -4.22 -10.48 3.88
C PRO A 24 -3.20 -10.30 2.75
N LYS A 25 -3.70 -10.14 1.52
CA LYS A 25 -2.85 -9.78 0.38
C LYS A 25 -2.26 -8.41 0.67
N THR A 26 -0.95 -8.29 0.62
CA THR A 26 -0.29 -7.00 0.79
C THR A 26 -0.67 -6.09 -0.37
N LEU A 27 -1.35 -5.01 -0.05
CA LEU A 27 -1.74 -3.98 -0.99
C LEU A 27 -1.11 -2.65 -0.56
N VAL A 28 -0.35 -2.05 -1.44
CA VAL A 28 0.23 -0.72 -1.26
C VAL A 28 -0.64 0.30 -1.98
N PHE A 29 -1.25 1.20 -1.23
CA PHE A 29 -1.95 2.35 -1.81
C PHE A 29 -0.94 3.47 -2.08
N VAL A 30 -0.80 3.89 -3.35
CA VAL A 30 0.10 4.96 -3.78
C VAL A 30 -0.69 6.25 -3.93
N SER A 31 -0.63 7.09 -2.92
CA SER A 31 -1.25 8.42 -2.91
C SER A 31 -0.36 9.43 -3.63
N HIS A 32 -0.90 10.17 -4.59
CA HIS A 32 -0.14 11.12 -5.40
C HIS A 32 -1.04 12.22 -6.00
N ASP A 33 -0.44 13.33 -6.39
CA ASP A 33 -1.12 14.33 -7.21
C ASP A 33 -1.33 13.81 -8.64
N SER A 34 -2.46 14.10 -9.25
CA SER A 34 -2.79 13.62 -10.60
C SER A 34 -1.78 14.03 -11.68
N ARG A 35 -1.02 15.08 -11.44
CA ARG A 35 0.06 15.57 -12.32
C ARG A 35 1.34 14.73 -12.18
N ASP A 36 1.43 13.91 -11.13
CA ASP A 36 2.54 13.01 -10.84
C ASP A 36 2.17 11.54 -11.16
N ALA A 37 1.16 11.32 -12.01
CA ALA A 37 0.67 9.98 -12.37
C ALA A 37 1.77 9.10 -12.98
N ASP A 38 2.66 9.68 -13.81
CA ASP A 38 3.77 8.94 -14.42
C ASP A 38 4.79 8.50 -13.38
N ILE A 39 5.05 9.33 -12.37
CA ILE A 39 5.92 9.00 -11.23
C ILE A 39 5.30 7.86 -10.41
N ALA A 40 3.99 7.96 -10.13
CA ALA A 40 3.27 6.91 -9.42
C ALA A 40 3.25 5.58 -10.18
N GLU A 41 3.14 5.63 -11.50
CA GLU A 41 3.25 4.45 -12.35
C GLU A 41 4.65 3.84 -12.29
N ALA A 42 5.70 4.65 -12.40
CA ALA A 42 7.08 4.18 -12.30
C ALA A 42 7.34 3.50 -10.94
N PHE A 43 6.82 4.06 -9.86
CA PHE A 43 6.93 3.47 -8.51
C PHE A 43 6.15 2.16 -8.39
N ALA A 44 4.91 2.11 -8.90
CA ALA A 44 4.10 0.88 -8.91
C ALA A 44 4.77 -0.25 -9.72
N ASN A 45 5.37 0.08 -10.86
CA ASN A 45 6.13 -0.86 -11.68
C ASN A 45 7.37 -1.36 -10.95
N LEU A 46 8.10 -0.48 -10.24
CA LEU A 46 9.20 -0.90 -9.39
C LEU A 46 8.75 -1.93 -8.36
N LEU A 47 7.67 -1.68 -7.63
CA LEU A 47 7.15 -2.63 -6.63
C LEU A 47 6.79 -3.98 -7.26
N SER A 48 6.14 -3.96 -8.42
CA SER A 48 5.79 -5.18 -9.17
C SER A 48 7.03 -5.96 -9.61
N ASP A 49 8.02 -5.28 -10.17
CA ASP A 49 9.24 -5.91 -10.71
C ASP A 49 10.07 -6.59 -9.62
N VAL A 50 10.30 -5.87 -8.51
CA VAL A 50 11.14 -6.38 -7.41
C VAL A 50 10.47 -7.49 -6.62
N SER A 51 9.13 -7.54 -6.62
CA SER A 51 8.34 -8.54 -5.90
C SER A 51 7.88 -9.71 -6.79
N ALA A 52 8.28 -9.76 -8.05
CA ALA A 52 7.73 -10.71 -9.03
C ALA A 52 6.20 -10.62 -9.16
N GLY A 53 5.63 -9.42 -8.98
CA GLY A 53 4.19 -9.18 -9.03
C GLY A 53 3.39 -9.67 -7.81
N THR A 54 4.05 -10.10 -6.74
CA THR A 54 3.38 -10.52 -5.50
C THR A 54 2.92 -9.34 -4.66
N LEU A 55 3.65 -8.23 -4.68
CA LEU A 55 3.25 -6.98 -4.04
C LEU A 55 2.31 -6.22 -4.98
N LYS A 56 1.05 -6.13 -4.60
CA LYS A 56 0.06 -5.39 -5.37
C LYS A 56 0.08 -3.92 -4.97
N SER A 57 -0.09 -3.04 -5.94
CA SER A 57 -0.26 -1.61 -5.69
C SER A 57 -1.50 -1.08 -6.37
N PHE A 58 -2.12 -0.06 -5.77
CA PHE A 58 -3.21 0.71 -6.31
C PHE A 58 -2.83 2.19 -6.26
N ARG A 59 -2.99 2.90 -7.36
CA ARG A 59 -2.71 4.34 -7.47
C ARG A 59 -4.01 5.13 -7.38
N SER A 60 -4.01 6.24 -6.68
CA SER A 60 -5.19 7.10 -6.56
C SER A 60 -5.74 7.60 -7.92
N SER A 61 -4.94 7.52 -9.00
CA SER A 61 -5.35 7.86 -10.37
C SER A 61 -5.91 6.67 -11.19
N ASP A 62 -5.77 5.42 -10.76
CA ASP A 62 -6.08 4.23 -11.57
C ASP A 62 -7.54 4.13 -12.05
N LYS A 63 -8.46 4.86 -11.43
CA LYS A 63 -9.88 4.88 -11.82
C LYS A 63 -10.29 5.99 -12.76
N LYS A 64 -9.36 6.81 -13.26
CA LYS A 64 -9.66 7.81 -14.29
C LYS A 64 -9.81 7.23 -15.71
N GLY A 65 -9.65 5.89 -15.86
CA GLY A 65 -9.73 5.20 -17.16
C GLY A 65 -11.10 4.62 -17.46
N ASN A 66 -11.69 5.08 -18.54
CA ASN A 66 -12.64 4.44 -19.48
C ASN A 66 -14.01 3.92 -19.04
N SER A 67 -14.38 3.93 -17.79
CA SER A 67 -15.74 3.52 -17.40
C SER A 67 -16.39 4.70 -16.71
N GLY A 68 -17.10 5.56 -17.49
CA GLY A 68 -17.86 6.73 -17.07
C GLY A 68 -18.31 6.73 -15.62
N ILE A 69 -17.37 7.09 -14.72
CA ILE A 69 -17.71 7.24 -13.31
C ILE A 69 -18.53 8.51 -13.22
N GLU A 70 -19.76 8.39 -12.75
CA GLU A 70 -20.59 9.53 -12.43
C GLU A 70 -19.86 10.45 -11.45
N PHE A 71 -19.94 11.75 -11.72
CA PHE A 71 -19.29 12.76 -10.89
C PHE A 71 -19.79 12.66 -9.43
N GLY A 72 -18.88 12.37 -8.49
CA GLY A 72 -19.07 12.58 -7.07
C GLY A 72 -19.03 11.33 -6.17
N ALA A 73 -20.05 10.47 -6.17
CA ALA A 73 -20.21 9.46 -5.13
C ALA A 73 -19.33 8.21 -5.33
N GLU A 74 -19.18 7.72 -6.54
CA GLU A 74 -18.47 6.46 -6.79
C GLU A 74 -16.94 6.56 -6.65
N TRP A 75 -16.37 7.70 -7.07
CA TRP A 75 -14.93 7.91 -6.96
C TRP A 75 -14.44 7.90 -5.50
N TYR A 76 -15.13 8.63 -4.62
CA TYR A 76 -14.80 8.69 -3.20
C TYR A 76 -14.93 7.31 -2.54
N THR A 77 -16.06 6.65 -2.74
CA THR A 77 -16.33 5.30 -2.19
C THR A 77 -15.27 4.32 -2.64
N SER A 78 -14.83 4.40 -3.88
CA SER A 78 -13.80 3.54 -4.42
C SER A 78 -12.41 3.79 -3.82
N ILE A 79 -12.01 5.04 -3.64
CA ILE A 79 -10.75 5.38 -2.95
C ILE A 79 -10.80 4.86 -1.52
N MET A 80 -11.91 5.08 -0.82
CA MET A 80 -12.07 4.62 0.57
C MET A 80 -11.99 3.10 0.68
N SER A 81 -12.62 2.35 -0.22
CA SER A 81 -12.52 0.89 -0.25
C SER A 81 -11.08 0.40 -0.48
N GLN A 82 -10.34 1.05 -1.38
CA GLN A 82 -8.94 0.68 -1.62
C GLN A 82 -8.02 1.03 -0.43
N LEU A 83 -8.30 2.11 0.26
CA LEU A 83 -7.60 2.46 1.50
C LEU A 83 -7.90 1.46 2.62
N GLU A 84 -9.14 0.96 2.70
CA GLU A 84 -9.54 -0.08 3.67
C GLU A 84 -8.84 -1.41 3.41
N ASP A 85 -8.61 -1.75 2.14
CA ASP A 85 -7.90 -2.97 1.75
C ASP A 85 -6.36 -2.82 1.82
N ALA A 86 -5.85 -1.59 1.91
CA ALA A 86 -4.42 -1.33 1.92
C ALA A 86 -3.77 -1.71 3.25
N THR A 87 -2.64 -2.40 3.17
CA THR A 87 -1.76 -2.66 4.32
C THR A 87 -0.80 -1.50 4.58
N ASP A 88 -0.43 -0.81 3.53
CA ASP A 88 0.49 0.32 3.56
C ASP A 88 0.01 1.43 2.62
N VAL A 89 0.23 2.67 3.02
CA VAL A 89 0.04 3.85 2.18
C VAL A 89 1.38 4.52 1.95
N VAL A 90 1.76 4.70 0.69
CA VAL A 90 2.93 5.47 0.30
C VAL A 90 2.46 6.78 -0.34
N ALA A 91 2.70 7.89 0.32
CA ALA A 91 2.43 9.22 -0.21
C ALA A 91 3.64 9.72 -0.99
N LEU A 92 3.48 9.96 -2.30
CA LEU A 92 4.50 10.58 -3.13
C LEU A 92 4.47 12.09 -2.94
N LEU A 93 5.51 12.62 -2.33
CA LEU A 93 5.62 14.01 -1.92
C LEU A 93 6.58 14.75 -2.84
N THR A 94 6.00 15.46 -3.80
CA THR A 94 6.71 16.33 -4.77
C THR A 94 6.44 17.79 -4.46
N ALA A 95 7.08 18.71 -5.17
CA ALA A 95 6.75 20.13 -5.09
C ALA A 95 5.29 20.44 -5.48
N ARG A 96 4.63 19.54 -6.23
CA ARG A 96 3.23 19.67 -6.64
C ARG A 96 2.24 19.14 -5.62
N SER A 97 2.66 18.18 -4.80
CA SER A 97 1.76 17.37 -3.95
C SER A 97 1.86 17.68 -2.45
N ILE A 98 3.01 18.19 -1.98
CA ILE A 98 3.32 18.34 -0.55
C ILE A 98 2.28 19.19 0.24
N ASP A 99 1.69 20.17 -0.43
CA ASP A 99 0.69 21.07 0.18
C ASP A 99 -0.75 20.75 -0.29
N ARG A 100 -0.98 19.56 -0.85
CA ARG A 100 -2.32 19.20 -1.35
C ARG A 100 -3.21 18.63 -0.25
N PRO A 101 -4.37 19.26 0.00
CA PRO A 101 -5.30 18.82 1.05
C PRO A 101 -5.76 17.37 0.89
N TRP A 102 -5.92 16.91 -0.36
CA TRP A 102 -6.38 15.54 -0.63
C TRP A 102 -5.39 14.48 -0.14
N ILE A 103 -4.10 14.64 -0.43
CA ILE A 103 -3.04 13.71 0.01
C ILE A 103 -2.96 13.67 1.54
N LEU A 104 -3.07 14.84 2.18
CA LEU A 104 -3.15 14.93 3.64
C LEU A 104 -4.38 14.22 4.21
N TYR A 105 -5.52 14.34 3.52
CA TYR A 105 -6.76 13.67 3.90
C TYR A 105 -6.62 12.14 3.81
N GLU A 106 -6.12 11.59 2.69
CA GLU A 106 -5.89 10.15 2.51
C GLU A 106 -4.94 9.61 3.58
N ALA A 107 -3.82 10.29 3.84
CA ALA A 107 -2.88 9.93 4.88
C ALA A 107 -3.50 9.98 6.29
N GLY A 108 -4.33 10.98 6.56
CA GLY A 108 -5.07 11.12 7.82
C GLY A 108 -6.10 10.02 8.04
N VAL A 109 -6.84 9.66 7.00
CA VAL A 109 -7.81 8.53 7.05
C VAL A 109 -7.09 7.21 7.28
N ALA A 110 -6.04 6.93 6.52
CA ALA A 110 -5.24 5.72 6.66
C ALA A 110 -4.71 5.57 8.10
N LYS A 111 -4.13 6.63 8.64
CA LYS A 111 -3.54 6.59 9.98
C LYS A 111 -4.58 6.58 11.10
N GLY A 112 -5.59 7.42 11.00
CA GLY A 112 -6.53 7.65 12.10
C GLY A 112 -7.67 6.64 12.18
N LYS A 113 -8.22 6.22 11.03
CA LYS A 113 -9.38 5.34 10.96
C LYS A 113 -9.00 3.87 10.75
N LEU A 114 -7.96 3.61 9.97
CA LEU A 114 -7.60 2.28 9.51
C LEU A 114 -6.37 1.70 10.22
N GLU A 115 -5.66 2.51 11.02
CA GLU A 115 -4.39 2.16 11.66
C GLU A 115 -3.31 1.68 10.66
N THR A 116 -3.49 1.99 9.39
CA THR A 116 -2.59 1.60 8.30
C THR A 116 -1.26 2.33 8.42
N THR A 117 -0.17 1.68 8.05
CA THR A 117 1.13 2.34 8.03
C THR A 117 1.18 3.36 6.89
N VAL A 118 1.53 4.60 7.22
CA VAL A 118 1.71 5.68 6.26
C VAL A 118 3.20 6.03 6.16
N LEU A 119 3.70 6.08 4.94
CA LEU A 119 5.09 6.38 4.59
C LEU A 119 5.10 7.53 3.58
N GLY A 120 5.89 8.56 3.82
CA GLY A 120 6.11 9.63 2.86
C GLY A 120 7.39 9.38 2.05
N LEU A 121 7.30 9.45 0.73
CA LEU A 121 8.45 9.41 -0.18
C LEU A 121 8.64 10.80 -0.78
N ALA A 122 9.68 11.52 -0.31
CA ALA A 122 10.06 12.84 -0.81
C ALA A 122 10.79 12.69 -2.15
N LEU A 123 10.24 13.27 -3.21
CA LEU A 123 10.75 13.19 -4.58
C LEU A 123 11.08 14.60 -5.09
N GLY A 124 12.36 14.89 -5.28
CA GLY A 124 12.81 16.22 -5.71
C GLY A 124 12.51 17.34 -4.70
N VAL A 125 12.11 17.01 -3.48
CA VAL A 125 11.92 17.96 -2.38
C VAL A 125 12.81 17.59 -1.19
N PRO A 126 13.37 18.56 -0.47
CA PRO A 126 14.19 18.29 0.70
C PRO A 126 13.39 17.56 1.78
N LEU A 127 13.98 16.53 2.40
CA LEU A 127 13.34 15.73 3.43
C LEU A 127 13.00 16.52 4.69
N ASP A 128 13.78 17.53 5.02
CA ASP A 128 13.52 18.45 6.13
C ASP A 128 12.22 19.25 5.93
N LYS A 129 11.93 19.66 4.69
CA LYS A 129 10.67 20.33 4.34
C LYS A 129 9.46 19.41 4.59
N VAL A 130 9.58 18.14 4.26
CA VAL A 130 8.54 17.13 4.52
C VAL A 130 8.37 16.91 6.02
N SER A 131 9.47 16.82 6.74
CA SER A 131 9.50 16.51 8.17
C SER A 131 9.00 17.65 9.07
N THR A 132 8.99 18.89 8.58
CA THR A 132 8.46 20.05 9.30
C THR A 132 6.99 20.35 9.03
N GLY A 133 6.42 19.73 7.97
CA GLY A 133 5.01 19.88 7.58
C GLY A 133 4.08 18.86 8.24
N PRO A 134 2.82 18.77 7.75
CA PRO A 134 1.83 17.81 8.25
C PRO A 134 2.28 16.34 8.13
N PHE A 135 3.19 16.04 7.20
CA PHE A 135 3.79 14.71 7.05
C PHE A 135 4.88 14.40 8.07
N GLY A 136 5.32 15.38 8.87
CA GLY A 136 6.35 15.19 9.91
C GLY A 136 6.00 14.16 10.98
N GLN A 137 4.72 13.82 11.13
CA GLN A 137 4.25 12.77 12.04
C GLN A 137 4.45 11.35 11.49
N PHE A 138 4.75 11.21 10.19
CA PHE A 138 4.95 9.92 9.55
C PHE A 138 6.43 9.62 9.35
N GLN A 139 6.73 8.35 9.11
CA GLN A 139 8.08 7.95 8.71
C GLN A 139 8.28 8.31 7.24
N ASN A 140 9.13 9.30 6.99
CA ASN A 140 9.42 9.77 5.64
C ASN A 140 10.81 9.31 5.19
N CYS A 141 10.99 9.14 3.89
CA CYS A 141 12.28 8.86 3.26
C CYS A 141 12.52 9.76 2.05
N GLY A 142 13.78 9.92 1.69
CA GLY A 142 14.19 10.63 0.49
C GLY A 142 14.18 9.75 -0.77
N ASP A 143 14.55 10.35 -1.89
CA ASP A 143 14.64 9.71 -3.21
C ASP A 143 16.05 9.17 -3.52
N ASP A 144 16.94 9.16 -2.54
CA ASP A 144 18.25 8.52 -2.69
C ASP A 144 18.13 6.98 -2.74
N GLU A 145 19.13 6.33 -3.33
CA GLU A 145 19.11 4.89 -3.58
C GLU A 145 18.95 4.06 -2.30
N ASP A 146 19.63 4.46 -1.22
CA ASP A 146 19.57 3.75 0.06
C ASP A 146 18.20 3.87 0.71
N SER A 147 17.59 5.06 0.65
CA SER A 147 16.26 5.32 1.19
C SER A 147 15.18 4.56 0.40
N LEU A 148 15.24 4.59 -0.93
CA LEU A 148 14.33 3.81 -1.79
C LEU A 148 14.48 2.31 -1.57
N THR A 149 15.73 1.82 -1.47
CA THR A 149 15.98 0.40 -1.20
C THR A 149 15.38 -0.01 0.13
N ARG A 150 15.59 0.76 1.20
CA ARG A 150 15.02 0.47 2.52
C ARG A 150 13.50 0.48 2.50
N LEU A 151 12.88 1.46 1.84
CA LEU A 151 11.42 1.54 1.70
C LEU A 151 10.87 0.28 1.00
N VAL A 152 11.42 -0.06 -0.15
CA VAL A 152 10.99 -1.23 -0.92
C VAL A 152 11.18 -2.53 -0.14
N MET A 153 12.34 -2.71 0.51
CA MET A 153 12.61 -3.87 1.36
C MET A 153 11.63 -3.96 2.54
N GLN A 154 11.28 -2.84 3.16
CA GLN A 154 10.29 -2.81 4.23
C GLN A 154 8.91 -3.26 3.76
N LEU A 155 8.46 -2.81 2.58
CA LEU A 155 7.19 -3.24 1.98
C LEU A 155 7.21 -4.73 1.61
N LEU A 156 8.34 -5.23 1.08
CA LEU A 156 8.50 -6.65 0.76
C LEU A 156 8.48 -7.55 2.00
N GLN A 157 9.13 -7.14 3.10
CA GLN A 157 9.18 -7.91 4.34
C GLN A 157 7.80 -8.11 4.99
N ARG A 158 6.86 -7.23 4.72
CA ARG A 158 5.47 -7.36 5.18
C ARG A 158 4.64 -8.33 4.34
N ASN A 159 5.13 -8.68 3.16
CA ASN A 159 4.51 -9.67 2.30
C ASN A 159 5.23 -11.02 2.46
N PRO A 160 4.63 -12.00 3.16
CA PRO A 160 5.29 -13.29 3.41
C PRO A 160 5.54 -14.10 2.14
N ASP A 161 4.86 -13.77 1.03
CA ASP A 161 4.99 -14.47 -0.24
C ASP A 161 6.00 -13.76 -1.19
N ALA A 162 6.56 -12.60 -0.76
CA ALA A 162 7.51 -11.86 -1.58
C ALA A 162 8.95 -12.35 -1.35
N SER A 163 9.58 -12.75 -2.44
CA SER A 163 11.03 -12.95 -2.48
C SER A 163 11.66 -11.84 -3.31
N PRO A 164 12.61 -11.06 -2.76
CA PRO A 164 13.29 -10.03 -3.52
C PRO A 164 14.06 -10.66 -4.68
N ARG A 165 13.95 -10.07 -5.87
CA ARG A 165 14.73 -10.51 -7.03
C ARG A 165 16.16 -9.97 -6.96
N GLU A 166 17.14 -10.71 -7.50
CA GLU A 166 18.52 -10.25 -7.66
C GLU A 166 18.66 -8.96 -8.47
N THR A 167 17.65 -8.64 -9.28
CA THR A 167 17.56 -7.41 -10.08
C THR A 167 17.13 -6.17 -9.29
N LEU A 168 16.89 -6.31 -7.99
CA LEU A 168 16.39 -5.22 -7.13
C LEU A 168 17.19 -3.92 -7.31
N ASN A 169 18.50 -3.99 -7.20
CA ASN A 169 19.37 -2.80 -7.31
C ASN A 169 19.29 -2.13 -8.69
N LYS A 170 19.21 -2.93 -9.76
CA LYS A 170 19.10 -2.40 -11.13
C LYS A 170 17.76 -1.74 -11.37
N SER A 171 16.67 -2.33 -10.88
CA SER A 171 15.31 -1.78 -11.01
C SER A 171 15.16 -0.50 -10.20
N ILE A 172 15.67 -0.45 -8.98
CA ILE A 172 15.66 0.77 -8.15
C ILE A 172 16.45 1.89 -8.83
N PHE A 173 17.64 1.59 -9.35
CA PHE A 173 18.47 2.59 -10.04
C PHE A 173 17.78 3.14 -11.30
N ALA A 174 17.16 2.29 -12.11
CA ALA A 174 16.44 2.70 -13.31
C ALA A 174 15.23 3.59 -12.96
N THR A 175 14.49 3.23 -11.92
CA THR A 175 13.34 3.99 -11.44
C THR A 175 13.76 5.34 -10.87
N ARG A 176 14.78 5.39 -10.03
CA ARG A 176 15.35 6.64 -9.51
C ARG A 176 15.76 7.60 -10.63
N ARG A 177 16.46 7.09 -11.66
CA ARG A 177 16.83 7.89 -12.80
C ARG A 177 15.62 8.50 -13.51
N ARG A 178 14.54 7.73 -13.65
CA ARG A 178 13.29 8.20 -14.28
C ARG A 178 12.59 9.24 -13.39
N LEU A 179 12.46 8.98 -12.09
CA LEU A 179 11.85 9.92 -11.14
C LEU A 179 12.61 11.26 -11.06
N ALA A 180 13.93 11.25 -11.17
CA ALA A 180 14.76 12.46 -11.15
C ALA A 180 14.63 13.32 -12.41
N PHE A 181 14.22 12.74 -13.56
CA PHE A 181 14.05 13.48 -14.81
C PHE A 181 12.65 14.08 -14.99
N GLU A 182 11.65 13.60 -14.24
CA GLU A 182 10.25 14.02 -14.34
C GLU A 182 9.83 15.03 -13.26
N SER A 183 10.70 15.28 -12.27
CA SER A 183 10.51 16.25 -11.18
C SER A 183 11.15 17.61 -11.56
#